data_7cbbd860e221fde3aa17939691cb093e
#
_entry.id   7cbbd860e221fde3aa17939691cb093e
#
_cell.length_a   1.000
_cell.length_b   1.000
_cell.length_c   1.000
_cell.angle_alpha   90.00
_cell.angle_beta   90.00
_cell.angle_gamma   90.00
#
_symmetry.space_group_name_H-M   'P 1'
#
loop_
_entity.id
_entity.type
_entity.pdbx_description
1 polymer ?
#
loop_
_entity_poly.entity_id
_entity_poly.type
_entity_poly.pdbx_seq_one_letter_code
_entity_poly.pdbx_strand_id
1 'polypeptide(L)'
;MFRSRGWMMAAVAIAAVAAAACTGCKKSKIDPFPASSTVAGWQKTSDTRVFAAKDLYQYIDGGAEEYISAGVVTTSTSDYKYQGQLEAVVDVYTMGDSAGARKILETGLTNDAKKVQLGDEGIAYSQSVNFRKGPYLVRIVAYESTPDTPQALLALAHGVEAKL
;
A
#
# COMPACT_ATOMS: atom_id res chain seq x y z
N MET A 1 29.35 68.42 -51.26
CA MET A 1 28.30 67.58 -51.92
C MET A 1 28.61 66.12 -51.66
N PHE A 2 27.83 65.45 -50.90
CA PHE A 2 27.28 64.15 -50.98
C PHE A 2 26.73 63.76 -49.61
N ARG A 3 25.42 63.55 -49.60
CA ARG A 3 24.63 63.11 -48.46
C ARG A 3 24.72 61.56 -48.37
N SER A 4 25.06 61.06 -47.24
CA SER A 4 24.84 59.66 -46.99
C SER A 4 23.82 59.40 -45.85
N ARG A 5 22.78 58.78 -46.20
CA ARG A 5 21.57 58.42 -45.35
C ARG A 5 21.90 57.33 -44.39
N GLY A 6 21.73 57.62 -43.09
CA GLY A 6 21.79 56.59 -42.06
C GLY A 6 20.59 55.68 -42.12
N TRP A 7 20.85 54.37 -42.00
CA TRP A 7 19.83 53.36 -41.85
C TRP A 7 19.78 52.92 -40.38
N MET A 8 18.65 53.26 -39.78
CA MET A 8 18.33 52.74 -38.44
C MET A 8 17.90 51.28 -38.61
N MET A 9 18.66 50.36 -38.01
CA MET A 9 18.23 48.99 -37.80
C MET A 9 17.49 48.92 -36.47
N ALA A 10 16.20 48.67 -36.54
CA ALA A 10 15.36 48.34 -35.40
C ALA A 10 15.63 46.90 -34.97
N ALA A 11 16.18 46.68 -33.78
CA ALA A 11 16.33 45.38 -33.17
C ALA A 11 14.98 44.94 -32.57
N VAL A 12 14.36 43.93 -33.14
CA VAL A 12 13.17 43.30 -32.58
C VAL A 12 13.63 42.31 -31.55
N ALA A 13 13.40 42.56 -30.28
CA ALA A 13 13.63 41.65 -29.18
C ALA A 13 12.46 40.63 -29.12
N ILE A 14 12.73 39.38 -29.51
CA ILE A 14 11.79 38.26 -29.33
C ILE A 14 11.90 37.78 -27.89
N ALA A 15 10.92 38.11 -27.06
CA ALA A 15 10.80 37.54 -25.73
C ALA A 15 10.27 36.07 -25.85
N ALA A 16 11.15 35.12 -25.65
CA ALA A 16 10.76 33.70 -25.53
C ALA A 16 10.10 33.49 -24.17
N VAL A 17 8.79 33.34 -24.14
CA VAL A 17 8.05 32.91 -22.95
C VAL A 17 8.29 31.39 -22.78
N ALA A 18 9.17 31.01 -21.85
CA ALA A 18 9.32 29.62 -21.42
C ALA A 18 8.11 29.20 -20.59
N ALA A 19 7.18 28.48 -21.21
CA ALA A 19 6.11 27.80 -20.51
C ALA A 19 6.70 26.66 -19.69
N ALA A 20 6.86 26.86 -18.37
CA ALA A 20 7.19 25.78 -17.45
C ALA A 20 6.01 24.82 -17.38
N ALA A 21 6.10 23.71 -18.10
CA ALA A 21 5.19 22.59 -17.96
C ALA A 21 5.42 21.99 -16.57
N CYS A 22 4.55 22.28 -15.62
CA CYS A 22 4.43 21.55 -14.37
C CYS A 22 3.99 20.11 -14.72
N THR A 23 4.94 19.23 -14.95
CA THR A 23 4.71 17.78 -14.94
C THR A 23 4.29 17.42 -13.54
N GLY A 24 2.98 17.31 -13.31
CA GLY A 24 2.43 16.78 -12.07
C GLY A 24 3.05 15.42 -11.80
N CYS A 25 3.87 15.32 -10.76
CA CYS A 25 4.32 14.05 -10.22
C CYS A 25 3.08 13.24 -9.87
N LYS A 26 2.66 12.34 -10.77
CA LYS A 26 1.78 11.24 -10.38
C LYS A 26 2.57 10.44 -9.34
N LYS A 27 2.20 10.58 -8.06
CA LYS A 27 2.68 9.65 -7.02
C LYS A 27 2.44 8.26 -7.57
N SER A 28 3.50 7.51 -7.85
CA SER A 28 3.37 6.13 -8.28
C SER A 28 2.62 5.41 -7.17
N LYS A 29 1.53 4.73 -7.53
CA LYS A 29 0.73 3.98 -6.57
C LYS A 29 1.65 2.86 -6.07
N ILE A 30 1.96 2.86 -4.77
CA ILE A 30 2.77 1.81 -4.15
C ILE A 30 2.03 0.49 -4.38
N ASP A 31 2.71 -0.50 -4.97
CA ASP A 31 2.23 -1.89 -4.99
C ASP A 31 2.83 -2.60 -3.78
N PRO A 32 2.03 -2.80 -2.71
CA PRO A 32 2.52 -3.37 -1.46
C PRO A 32 2.70 -4.89 -1.52
N PHE A 33 2.34 -5.51 -2.64
CA PHE A 33 2.31 -6.97 -2.77
C PHE A 33 3.63 -7.50 -3.32
N PRO A 34 4.34 -8.40 -2.60
CA PRO A 34 5.49 -9.11 -3.13
C PRO A 34 5.12 -9.89 -4.39
N ALA A 35 5.96 -9.80 -5.44
CA ALA A 35 5.80 -10.66 -6.60
C ALA A 35 6.08 -12.12 -6.23
N SER A 36 5.54 -13.05 -7.02
CA SER A 36 5.78 -14.49 -6.84
C SER A 36 7.26 -14.80 -6.68
N SER A 37 7.59 -15.65 -5.72
CA SER A 37 8.95 -16.11 -5.41
C SER A 37 9.93 -15.05 -4.87
N THR A 38 9.50 -13.80 -4.65
CA THR A 38 10.35 -12.80 -3.97
C THR A 38 10.42 -13.04 -2.46
N VAL A 39 9.41 -13.69 -1.90
CA VAL A 39 9.41 -14.26 -0.56
C VAL A 39 9.43 -15.78 -0.69
N ALA A 40 10.42 -16.41 -0.06
CA ALA A 40 10.66 -17.85 -0.22
C ALA A 40 9.40 -18.69 0.06
N GLY A 41 9.06 -19.57 -0.86
CA GLY A 41 7.90 -20.47 -0.78
C GLY A 41 6.57 -19.83 -1.16
N TRP A 42 6.45 -18.50 -1.25
CA TRP A 42 5.21 -17.83 -1.57
C TRP A 42 5.04 -17.52 -3.06
N GLN A 43 3.85 -17.78 -3.56
CA GLN A 43 3.39 -17.41 -4.90
C GLN A 43 2.16 -16.53 -4.79
N LYS A 44 2.15 -15.41 -5.49
CA LYS A 44 0.96 -14.57 -5.66
C LYS A 44 0.02 -15.26 -6.64
N THR A 45 -1.24 -15.51 -6.26
CA THR A 45 -2.19 -16.33 -7.03
C THR A 45 -3.34 -15.53 -7.62
N SER A 46 -3.49 -14.26 -7.24
CA SER A 46 -4.51 -13.38 -7.82
C SER A 46 -3.92 -12.03 -8.24
N ASP A 47 -4.60 -11.36 -9.16
CA ASP A 47 -4.38 -9.95 -9.42
C ASP A 47 -4.77 -9.11 -8.19
N THR A 48 -4.10 -7.96 -8.03
CA THR A 48 -4.44 -7.03 -6.96
C THR A 48 -5.81 -6.40 -7.22
N ARG A 49 -6.74 -6.58 -6.29
CA ARG A 49 -8.03 -5.91 -6.27
C ARG A 49 -7.93 -4.67 -5.38
N VAL A 50 -8.58 -3.58 -5.75
CA VAL A 50 -8.55 -2.31 -5.01
C VAL A 50 -9.96 -1.79 -4.82
N PHE A 51 -10.32 -1.49 -3.59
CA PHE A 51 -11.61 -0.95 -3.20
C PHE A 51 -11.42 0.45 -2.60
N ALA A 52 -12.18 1.42 -3.07
CA ALA A 52 -12.28 2.71 -2.39
C ALA A 52 -13.14 2.55 -1.11
N ALA A 53 -13.01 3.47 -0.16
CA ALA A 53 -13.76 3.41 1.10
C ALA A 53 -15.28 3.21 0.89
N LYS A 54 -15.88 3.91 -0.07
CA LYS A 54 -17.31 3.80 -0.40
C LYS A 54 -17.74 2.42 -0.93
N ASP A 55 -16.80 1.66 -1.49
CA ASP A 55 -17.03 0.37 -2.12
C ASP A 55 -16.56 -0.80 -1.23
N LEU A 56 -16.07 -0.50 -0.01
CA LEU A 56 -15.49 -1.49 0.89
C LEU A 56 -16.49 -2.57 1.31
N TYR A 57 -17.78 -2.25 1.39
CA TYR A 57 -18.85 -3.21 1.65
C TYR A 57 -18.96 -4.35 0.62
N GLN A 58 -18.43 -4.14 -0.59
CA GLN A 58 -18.39 -5.20 -1.60
C GLN A 58 -17.32 -6.26 -1.29
N TYR A 59 -16.39 -5.95 -0.42
CA TYR A 59 -15.28 -6.82 -0.04
C TYR A 59 -15.43 -7.35 1.40
N ILE A 60 -15.71 -6.46 2.35
CA ILE A 60 -15.88 -6.82 3.77
C ILE A 60 -17.38 -6.67 4.11
N ASP A 61 -18.07 -7.79 4.20
CA ASP A 61 -19.46 -7.80 4.68
C ASP A 61 -19.49 -7.59 6.20
N GLY A 62 -20.37 -6.67 6.66
CA GLY A 62 -20.59 -6.37 8.08
C GLY A 62 -19.47 -5.66 8.83
N GLY A 63 -18.21 -5.76 8.39
CA GLY A 63 -17.05 -5.15 9.06
C GLY A 63 -16.58 -3.82 8.48
N ALA A 64 -17.07 -3.42 7.30
CA ALA A 64 -16.59 -2.25 6.57
C ALA A 64 -16.75 -0.94 7.34
N GLU A 65 -17.83 -0.79 8.11
CA GLU A 65 -18.15 0.43 8.85
C GLU A 65 -17.05 0.82 9.85
N GLU A 66 -16.44 -0.15 10.50
CA GLU A 66 -15.34 0.07 11.44
C GLU A 66 -14.14 0.73 10.76
N TYR A 67 -13.74 0.21 9.59
CA TYR A 67 -12.64 0.76 8.79
C TYR A 67 -12.97 2.14 8.22
N ILE A 68 -14.21 2.32 7.75
CA ILE A 68 -14.69 3.61 7.23
C ILE A 68 -14.67 4.66 8.32
N SER A 69 -15.19 4.32 9.52
CA SER A 69 -15.19 5.21 10.69
C SER A 69 -13.77 5.52 11.20
N ALA A 70 -12.81 4.64 10.97
CA ALA A 70 -11.40 4.86 11.28
C ALA A 70 -10.64 5.61 10.17
N GLY A 71 -11.33 6.00 9.08
CA GLY A 71 -10.76 6.82 8.02
C GLY A 71 -10.02 6.05 6.94
N VAL A 72 -10.43 4.82 6.60
CA VAL A 72 -9.88 4.11 5.44
C VAL A 72 -10.12 4.90 4.15
N VAL A 73 -9.10 4.99 3.31
CA VAL A 73 -9.15 5.65 1.99
C VAL A 73 -9.29 4.61 0.88
N THR A 74 -8.44 3.59 0.92
CA THR A 74 -8.48 2.47 -0.02
C THR A 74 -8.05 1.19 0.68
N THR A 75 -8.58 0.06 0.20
CA THR A 75 -8.14 -1.28 0.57
C THR A 75 -7.64 -1.99 -0.67
N SER A 76 -6.44 -2.53 -0.60
CA SER A 76 -5.88 -3.38 -1.65
C SER A 76 -5.76 -4.80 -1.10
N THR A 77 -6.10 -5.80 -1.92
CA THR A 77 -6.06 -7.21 -1.51
C THR A 77 -5.47 -8.11 -2.59
N SER A 78 -4.78 -9.16 -2.19
CA SER A 78 -4.25 -10.18 -3.08
C SER A 78 -4.11 -11.52 -2.38
N ASP A 79 -4.32 -12.60 -3.12
CA ASP A 79 -4.23 -13.95 -2.62
C ASP A 79 -2.86 -14.56 -2.88
N TYR A 80 -2.40 -15.40 -1.95
CA TYR A 80 -1.10 -16.05 -1.97
C TYR A 80 -1.21 -17.53 -1.65
N LYS A 81 -0.26 -18.32 -2.13
CA LYS A 81 -0.13 -19.74 -1.79
C LYS A 81 1.32 -20.05 -1.41
N TYR A 82 1.52 -20.69 -0.28
CA TYR A 82 2.82 -21.14 0.22
C TYR A 82 3.03 -22.64 -0.10
N GLN A 83 4.14 -22.93 -0.79
CA GLN A 83 4.55 -24.28 -1.18
C GLN A 83 3.43 -25.12 -1.85
N GLY A 84 2.52 -24.46 -2.56
CA GLY A 84 1.41 -25.11 -3.27
C GLY A 84 0.27 -25.62 -2.39
N GLN A 85 0.30 -25.39 -1.07
CA GLN A 85 -0.67 -25.94 -0.10
C GLN A 85 -1.37 -24.85 0.73
N LEU A 86 -0.65 -24.11 1.56
CA LEU A 86 -1.22 -23.11 2.46
C LEU A 86 -1.67 -21.87 1.70
N GLU A 87 -2.94 -21.55 1.75
CA GLU A 87 -3.53 -20.34 1.15
C GLU A 87 -3.64 -19.22 2.18
N ALA A 88 -3.36 -18.00 1.74
CA ALA A 88 -3.48 -16.80 2.56
C ALA A 88 -3.95 -15.62 1.73
N VAL A 89 -4.68 -14.70 2.36
CA VAL A 89 -5.03 -13.39 1.82
C VAL A 89 -4.20 -12.31 2.51
N VAL A 90 -3.76 -11.34 1.73
CA VAL A 90 -3.07 -10.14 2.21
C VAL A 90 -3.93 -8.94 1.92
N ASP A 91 -4.33 -8.23 2.96
CA ASP A 91 -5.06 -6.96 2.87
C ASP A 91 -4.18 -5.82 3.33
N VAL A 92 -4.15 -4.76 2.54
CA VAL A 92 -3.47 -3.50 2.87
C VAL A 92 -4.48 -2.37 2.83
N TYR A 93 -4.81 -1.87 4.02
CA TYR A 93 -5.69 -0.72 4.21
C TYR A 93 -4.83 0.55 4.26
N THR A 94 -5.03 1.45 3.33
CA THR A 94 -4.47 2.80 3.38
C THR A 94 -5.43 3.68 4.15
N MET A 95 -5.02 4.10 5.34
CA MET A 95 -5.81 4.97 6.20
C MET A 95 -5.49 6.44 5.91
N GLY A 96 -6.36 7.35 6.31
CA GLY A 96 -6.12 8.78 6.21
C GLY A 96 -4.92 9.25 7.06
N ASP A 97 -4.67 8.57 8.17
CA ASP A 97 -3.54 8.80 9.07
C ASP A 97 -3.12 7.53 9.84
N SER A 98 -2.06 7.65 10.62
CA SER A 98 -1.54 6.55 11.44
C SER A 98 -2.40 6.25 12.68
N ALA A 99 -3.23 7.18 13.13
CA ALA A 99 -4.13 6.98 14.27
C ALA A 99 -5.28 6.03 13.89
N GLY A 100 -5.83 6.18 12.68
CA GLY A 100 -6.82 5.25 12.15
C GLY A 100 -6.27 3.82 12.02
N ALA A 101 -5.05 3.67 11.50
CA ALA A 101 -4.39 2.36 11.40
C ALA A 101 -4.19 1.72 12.79
N ARG A 102 -3.75 2.51 13.77
CA ARG A 102 -3.58 2.05 15.15
C ARG A 102 -4.90 1.63 15.78
N LYS A 103 -5.95 2.44 15.63
CA LYS A 103 -7.27 2.15 16.17
C LYS A 103 -7.78 0.77 15.74
N ILE A 104 -7.69 0.46 14.45
CA ILE A 104 -8.14 -0.85 13.94
C ILE A 104 -7.24 -1.99 14.43
N LEU A 105 -5.92 -1.79 14.49
CA LEU A 105 -5.01 -2.81 15.01
C LEU A 105 -5.34 -3.16 16.47
N GLU A 106 -5.60 -2.15 17.31
CA GLU A 106 -5.93 -2.31 18.73
C GLU A 106 -7.29 -2.96 18.95
N THR A 107 -8.31 -2.62 18.14
CA THR A 107 -9.65 -3.22 18.25
C THR A 107 -9.63 -4.73 18.01
N GLY A 108 -8.72 -5.20 17.15
CA GLY A 108 -8.58 -6.63 16.84
C GLY A 108 -7.72 -7.44 17.82
N LEU A 109 -7.28 -6.84 18.96
CA LEU A 109 -6.43 -7.56 19.92
C LEU A 109 -7.22 -8.58 20.74
N THR A 110 -6.71 -9.81 20.78
CA THR A 110 -7.23 -10.90 21.62
C THR A 110 -6.16 -11.41 22.58
N ASN A 111 -6.53 -12.25 23.54
CA ASN A 111 -5.63 -12.69 24.61
C ASN A 111 -4.45 -13.56 24.13
N ASP A 112 -4.54 -14.16 22.93
CA ASP A 112 -3.48 -14.97 22.31
C ASP A 112 -2.54 -14.15 21.41
N ALA A 113 -2.71 -12.82 21.38
CA ALA A 113 -1.89 -11.89 20.62
C ALA A 113 -0.42 -11.95 21.07
N LYS A 114 0.49 -12.17 20.13
CA LYS A 114 1.93 -12.14 20.33
C LYS A 114 2.54 -10.95 19.61
N LYS A 115 3.21 -10.06 20.34
CA LYS A 115 3.94 -8.96 19.72
C LYS A 115 5.12 -9.47 18.91
N VAL A 116 5.29 -8.92 17.72
CA VAL A 116 6.40 -9.22 16.80
C VAL A 116 7.04 -7.94 16.29
N GLN A 117 8.32 -8.02 15.91
CA GLN A 117 9.04 -6.89 15.30
C GLN A 117 8.64 -6.76 13.84
N LEU A 118 7.65 -5.92 13.56
CA LEU A 118 7.09 -5.73 12.23
C LEU A 118 6.40 -4.37 12.15
N GLY A 119 6.80 -3.53 11.20
CA GLY A 119 6.31 -2.16 11.08
C GLY A 119 6.55 -1.33 12.33
N ASP A 120 5.62 -0.42 12.62
CA ASP A 120 5.61 0.35 13.87
C ASP A 120 5.05 -0.48 15.04
N GLU A 121 4.10 -1.34 14.74
CA GLU A 121 3.47 -2.31 15.65
C GLU A 121 3.04 -3.55 14.89
N GLY A 122 3.47 -4.72 15.35
CA GLY A 122 3.14 -6.01 14.77
C GLY A 122 2.60 -7.00 15.80
N ILE A 123 1.58 -7.75 15.39
CA ILE A 123 0.90 -8.77 16.20
C ILE A 123 0.78 -10.04 15.35
N ALA A 124 1.19 -11.16 15.91
CA ALA A 124 1.05 -12.48 15.32
C ALA A 124 0.09 -13.37 16.13
N TYR A 125 -0.66 -14.19 15.41
CA TYR A 125 -1.54 -15.23 15.90
C TYR A 125 -1.18 -16.56 15.23
N SER A 126 -1.92 -17.62 15.53
CA SER A 126 -1.67 -18.94 14.91
C SER A 126 -1.90 -18.96 13.40
N GLN A 127 -2.88 -18.17 12.91
CA GLN A 127 -3.30 -18.13 11.50
C GLN A 127 -3.30 -16.73 10.89
N SER A 128 -2.81 -15.73 11.60
CA SER A 128 -2.75 -14.36 11.05
C SER A 128 -1.59 -13.56 11.60
N VAL A 129 -1.19 -12.57 10.79
CA VAL A 129 -0.24 -11.52 11.17
C VAL A 129 -0.85 -10.19 10.79
N ASN A 130 -0.95 -9.30 11.78
CA ASN A 130 -1.45 -7.95 11.58
C ASN A 130 -0.36 -6.96 11.97
N PHE A 131 -0.17 -5.91 11.19
CA PHE A 131 0.77 -4.86 11.55
C PHE A 131 0.36 -3.51 10.96
N ARG A 132 0.90 -2.44 11.54
CA ARG A 132 0.82 -1.10 10.94
C ARG A 132 2.21 -0.55 10.66
N LYS A 133 2.30 0.28 9.59
CA LYS A 133 3.47 1.08 9.24
C LYS A 133 2.99 2.43 8.73
N GLY A 134 3.19 3.50 9.52
CA GLY A 134 2.59 4.79 9.25
C GLY A 134 1.07 4.70 9.11
N PRO A 135 0.49 5.16 7.99
CA PRO A 135 -0.95 5.10 7.73
C PRO A 135 -1.42 3.75 7.16
N TYR A 136 -0.51 2.79 6.95
CA TYR A 136 -0.88 1.48 6.43
C TYR A 136 -1.19 0.51 7.56
N LEU A 137 -2.35 -0.14 7.48
CA LEU A 137 -2.68 -1.32 8.25
C LEU A 137 -2.65 -2.53 7.33
N VAL A 138 -1.92 -3.56 7.72
CA VAL A 138 -1.81 -4.81 6.97
C VAL A 138 -2.40 -5.94 7.79
N ARG A 139 -3.20 -6.77 7.14
CA ARG A 139 -3.74 -8.03 7.69
C ARG A 139 -3.40 -9.16 6.73
N ILE A 140 -2.81 -10.21 7.26
CA ILE A 140 -2.50 -11.43 6.52
C ILE A 140 -3.16 -12.58 7.26
N VAL A 141 -4.03 -13.29 6.58
CA VAL A 141 -4.82 -14.38 7.17
C VAL A 141 -4.65 -15.64 6.33
N ALA A 142 -4.24 -16.73 6.97
CA ALA A 142 -4.23 -18.05 6.37
C ALA A 142 -5.57 -18.77 6.59
N TYR A 143 -6.01 -19.53 5.60
CA TYR A 143 -7.26 -20.29 5.71
C TYR A 143 -7.11 -21.59 6.51
N GLU A 144 -5.86 -22.04 6.67
CA GLU A 144 -5.55 -23.27 7.41
C GLU A 144 -4.44 -23.02 8.43
N SER A 145 -4.38 -23.84 9.47
CA SER A 145 -3.33 -23.85 10.48
C SER A 145 -2.49 -25.11 10.37
N THR A 146 -1.22 -24.91 10.08
CA THR A 146 -0.19 -25.96 10.14
C THR A 146 0.93 -25.50 11.10
N PRO A 147 1.83 -26.38 11.54
CA PRO A 147 2.95 -25.97 12.39
C PRO A 147 3.81 -24.86 11.78
N ASP A 148 3.90 -24.80 10.45
CA ASP A 148 4.72 -23.83 9.71
C ASP A 148 3.98 -22.51 9.43
N THR A 149 2.64 -22.47 9.58
CA THR A 149 1.81 -21.31 9.23
C THR A 149 2.29 -20.02 9.88
N PRO A 150 2.57 -19.92 11.18
CA PRO A 150 2.97 -18.66 11.80
C PRO A 150 4.27 -18.11 11.21
N GLN A 151 5.25 -18.98 10.95
CA GLN A 151 6.53 -18.57 10.40
C GLN A 151 6.44 -18.17 8.92
N ALA A 152 5.65 -18.91 8.15
CA ALA A 152 5.39 -18.59 6.74
C ALA A 152 4.69 -17.23 6.61
N LEU A 153 3.66 -16.96 7.42
CA LEU A 153 2.95 -15.68 7.42
C LEU A 153 3.86 -14.52 7.83
N LEU A 154 4.72 -14.72 8.83
CA LEU A 154 5.66 -13.68 9.26
C LEU A 154 6.66 -13.34 8.15
N ALA A 155 7.14 -14.33 7.42
CA ALA A 155 8.01 -14.10 6.27
C ALA A 155 7.30 -13.31 5.15
N LEU A 156 6.04 -13.63 4.86
CA LEU A 156 5.23 -12.88 3.89
C LEU A 156 5.01 -11.43 4.37
N ALA A 157 4.72 -11.25 5.66
CA ALA A 157 4.52 -9.94 6.27
C ALA A 157 5.75 -9.04 6.14
N HIS A 158 6.96 -9.55 6.37
CA HIS A 158 8.20 -8.81 6.11
C HIS A 158 8.38 -8.44 4.63
N GLY A 159 7.96 -9.32 3.72
CA GLY A 159 7.96 -9.03 2.29
C GLY A 159 7.03 -7.86 1.92
N VAL A 160 5.86 -7.77 2.56
CA VAL A 160 4.91 -6.65 2.41
C VAL A 160 5.47 -5.38 3.05
N GLU A 161 5.98 -5.49 4.28
CA GLU A 161 6.59 -4.37 5.03
C GLU A 161 7.69 -3.67 4.24
N ALA A 162 8.54 -4.44 3.56
CA ALA A 162 9.64 -3.91 2.76
C ALA A 162 9.18 -3.07 1.55
N LYS A 163 7.91 -3.16 1.17
CA LYS A 163 7.32 -2.42 0.05
C LYS A 163 6.52 -1.18 0.47
N LEU A 164 6.23 -1.04 1.74
CA LEU A 164 5.56 0.11 2.35
C LEU A 164 6.58 1.12 2.88
#